data_b3f7aceacfa7d23fd62d3833191dea3c
#
_entry.id   b3f7aceacfa7d23fd62d3833191dea3c
#
_cell.length_a   1.000
_cell.length_b   1.000
_cell.length_c   1.000
_cell.angle_alpha   90.00
_cell.angle_beta   90.00
_cell.angle_gamma   90.00
#
_symmetry.space_group_name_H-M   'P 1'
#
loop_
_entity.id
_entity.type
_entity.pdbx_description
1 polymer ?
#
loop_
_entity_poly.entity_id
_entity_poly.type
_entity_poly.pdbx_seq_one_letter_code
_entity_poly.pdbx_strand_id
1 'polypeptide(L)'
;MNLKSIFENNDEKPLDNIPADGGYTAIFRTIACVGDSLSSGEFEADNGNGGSSYHDMFEYSWGQFMGRMCGSRVYNMSRGGMTAKEYCEGFADANGYWNPKYAAQCYIIALGVNDLLGQKQELGSPDDITAEDKKTFAHYYAEIIEKYKKIQPRSKFFLMAMPSEGEKDG
;
A
#
# COMPACT_ATOMS: atom_id res chain seq x y z
N MET A 1 18.34 24.32 15.93
CA MET A 1 18.24 22.90 16.30
C MET A 1 19.52 22.22 15.81
N ASN A 2 20.32 21.65 16.70
CA ASN A 2 21.59 21.02 16.32
C ASN A 2 21.29 19.57 15.90
N LEU A 3 21.35 19.28 14.60
CA LEU A 3 21.10 17.94 14.06
C LEU A 3 22.04 16.87 14.64
N LYS A 4 23.24 17.24 15.09
CA LYS A 4 24.16 16.31 15.73
C LYS A 4 23.63 15.75 17.05
N SER A 5 22.86 16.52 17.83
CA SER A 5 22.34 16.04 19.11
C SER A 5 21.25 14.97 18.98
N ILE A 6 20.63 14.87 17.79
CA ILE A 6 19.61 13.84 17.50
C ILE A 6 20.27 12.46 17.29
N PHE A 7 21.52 12.44 16.84
CA PHE A 7 22.24 11.20 16.53
C PHE A 7 23.26 10.78 17.60
N GLU A 8 23.45 11.61 18.64
CA GLU A 8 24.44 11.34 19.70
C GLU A 8 23.89 10.54 20.88
N ASN A 9 22.58 10.30 20.94
CA ASN A 9 21.97 9.50 21.99
C ASN A 9 21.90 8.03 21.56
N ASN A 10 22.87 7.23 21.97
CA ASN A 10 23.00 5.83 21.57
C ASN A 10 21.94 4.90 22.17
N ASP A 11 21.14 5.38 23.11
CA ASP A 11 20.11 4.58 23.80
C ASP A 11 18.72 4.75 23.15
N GLU A 12 18.54 5.71 22.25
CA GLU A 12 17.29 5.96 21.54
C GLU A 12 17.37 5.49 20.08
N LYS A 13 16.37 4.76 19.66
CA LYS A 13 16.21 4.45 18.24
C LYS A 13 15.93 5.74 17.47
N PRO A 14 16.47 5.91 16.26
CA PRO A 14 16.34 7.17 15.50
C PRO A 14 14.90 7.68 15.29
N LEU A 15 13.92 6.79 15.38
CA LEU A 15 12.51 7.13 15.18
C LEU A 15 11.73 7.40 16.47
N ASP A 16 12.30 7.15 17.66
CA ASP A 16 11.57 7.23 18.93
C ASP A 16 11.17 8.67 19.31
N ASN A 17 11.91 9.67 18.83
CA ASN A 17 11.69 11.09 19.11
C ASN A 17 11.20 11.90 17.91
N ILE A 18 10.86 11.27 16.80
CA ILE A 18 10.23 11.98 15.68
C ILE A 18 8.76 12.19 16.03
N PRO A 19 8.29 13.44 16.16
CA PRO A 19 6.86 13.68 16.34
C PRO A 19 6.11 13.04 15.18
N ALA A 20 5.25 12.07 15.50
CA ALA A 20 4.41 11.45 14.51
C ALA A 20 3.28 12.44 14.15
N ASP A 21 3.51 13.23 13.12
CA ASP A 21 2.57 14.26 12.63
C ASP A 21 1.94 13.87 11.28
N GLY A 22 2.13 12.62 10.84
CA GLY A 22 1.69 12.13 9.53
C GLY A 22 2.53 12.62 8.36
N GLY A 23 3.55 13.44 8.59
CA GLY A 23 4.48 13.92 7.58
C GLY A 23 3.79 14.58 6.39
N TYR A 24 4.26 14.29 5.18
CA TYR A 24 3.71 14.85 3.94
C TYR A 24 2.27 14.46 3.65
N THR A 25 1.74 13.42 4.29
CA THR A 25 0.36 12.98 4.09
C THR A 25 -0.65 13.87 4.82
N ALA A 26 -0.23 14.67 5.81
CA ALA A 26 -1.08 15.57 6.58
C ALA A 26 -1.76 16.67 5.75
N ILE A 27 -1.27 16.95 4.55
CA ILE A 27 -1.91 17.91 3.62
C ILE A 27 -3.17 17.36 2.95
N PHE A 28 -3.38 16.04 2.96
CA PHE A 28 -4.52 15.41 2.31
C PHE A 28 -5.66 15.14 3.31
N ARG A 29 -6.88 15.50 2.94
CA ARG A 29 -8.09 15.23 3.73
C ARG A 29 -8.64 13.83 3.52
N THR A 30 -8.38 13.27 2.34
CA THR A 30 -8.80 11.91 1.97
C THR A 30 -7.63 11.15 1.36
N ILE A 31 -7.39 9.97 1.89
CA ILE A 31 -6.32 9.07 1.47
C ILE A 31 -6.93 7.71 1.20
N ALA A 32 -6.50 7.04 0.14
CA ALA A 32 -6.84 5.64 -0.14
C ALA A 32 -5.57 4.79 -0.11
N CYS A 33 -5.60 3.70 0.64
CA CYS A 33 -4.54 2.71 0.68
C CYS A 33 -4.97 1.50 -0.14
N VAL A 34 -4.24 1.22 -1.21
CA VAL A 34 -4.41 0.06 -2.09
C VAL A 34 -3.24 -0.86 -1.86
N GLY A 35 -3.48 -2.06 -1.32
CA GLY A 35 -2.37 -2.93 -0.95
C GLY A 35 -2.78 -4.34 -0.58
N ASP A 36 -1.83 -5.06 -0.05
CA ASP A 36 -1.95 -6.44 0.41
C ASP A 36 -2.09 -6.54 1.94
N SER A 37 -1.65 -7.66 2.53
CA SER A 37 -1.66 -7.92 3.98
C SER A 37 -0.96 -6.85 4.80
N LEU A 38 0.14 -6.29 4.29
CA LEU A 38 0.88 -5.23 4.99
C LEU A 38 0.05 -3.95 5.13
N SER A 39 -0.90 -3.73 4.23
CA SER A 39 -1.76 -2.54 4.21
C SER A 39 -3.14 -2.79 4.80
N SER A 40 -3.64 -4.03 4.79
CA SER A 40 -4.95 -4.38 5.34
C SER A 40 -4.97 -4.41 6.87
N GLY A 41 -3.79 -4.47 7.52
CA GLY A 41 -3.68 -4.72 8.95
C GLY A 41 -3.92 -6.20 9.27
N GLU A 42 -3.51 -7.09 8.37
CA GLU A 42 -3.64 -8.53 8.56
C GLU A 42 -2.87 -8.99 9.81
N PHE A 43 -3.50 -9.84 10.57
CA PHE A 43 -2.88 -10.56 11.67
C PHE A 43 -3.20 -12.04 11.59
N GLU A 44 -2.32 -12.83 12.16
CA GLU A 44 -2.42 -14.27 12.26
C GLU A 44 -2.94 -14.66 13.65
N ALA A 45 -3.90 -15.57 13.68
CA ALA A 45 -4.43 -16.15 14.91
C ALA A 45 -4.38 -17.69 14.86
N ASP A 46 -4.25 -18.34 16.01
CA ASP A 46 -4.40 -19.78 16.10
C ASP A 46 -5.84 -20.17 15.74
N ASN A 47 -6.00 -21.11 14.84
CA ASN A 47 -7.32 -21.61 14.41
C ASN A 47 -7.88 -22.73 15.31
N GLY A 48 -7.19 -23.08 16.40
CA GLY A 48 -7.58 -24.14 17.35
C GLY A 48 -7.36 -25.57 16.87
N ASN A 49 -6.83 -25.75 15.66
CA ASN A 49 -6.57 -27.07 15.04
C ASN A 49 -5.09 -27.28 14.71
N GLY A 50 -4.20 -26.53 15.34
CA GLY A 50 -2.76 -26.60 15.11
C GLY A 50 -2.29 -25.89 13.84
N GLY A 51 -3.06 -24.97 13.32
CA GLY A 51 -2.74 -24.11 12.18
C GLY A 51 -3.15 -22.68 12.46
N SER A 52 -3.01 -21.82 11.42
CA SER A 52 -3.30 -20.40 11.50
C SER A 52 -4.53 -20.00 10.68
N SER A 53 -5.19 -18.94 11.13
CA SER A 53 -6.17 -18.17 10.37
C SER A 53 -5.70 -16.73 10.22
N TYR A 54 -6.01 -16.10 9.08
CA TYR A 54 -5.58 -14.74 8.75
C TYR A 54 -6.79 -13.81 8.70
N HIS A 55 -6.66 -12.64 9.27
CA HIS A 55 -7.75 -11.68 9.42
C HIS A 55 -7.28 -10.28 9.11
N ASP A 56 -7.97 -9.59 8.21
CA ASP A 56 -7.72 -8.18 7.91
C ASP A 56 -8.37 -7.30 8.99
N MET A 57 -7.57 -6.55 9.73
CA MET A 57 -8.04 -5.59 10.74
C MET A 57 -7.69 -4.17 10.34
N PHE A 58 -8.45 -3.61 9.44
CA PHE A 58 -8.24 -2.28 8.85
C PHE A 58 -7.99 -1.18 9.88
N GLU A 59 -8.69 -1.21 11.02
CA GLU A 59 -8.56 -0.22 12.10
C GLU A 59 -7.13 -0.14 12.68
N TYR A 60 -6.38 -1.22 12.60
CA TYR A 60 -5.02 -1.32 13.11
C TYR A 60 -3.96 -1.21 12.01
N SER A 61 -4.38 -0.98 10.76
CA SER A 61 -3.46 -0.78 9.66
C SER A 61 -2.68 0.54 9.81
N TRP A 62 -1.48 0.58 9.23
CA TRP A 62 -0.67 1.80 9.21
C TRP A 62 -1.40 2.97 8.55
N GLY A 63 -2.21 2.71 7.52
CA GLY A 63 -3.00 3.74 6.85
C GLY A 63 -4.02 4.38 7.78
N GLN A 64 -4.75 3.60 8.57
CA GLN A 64 -5.71 4.11 9.55
C GLN A 64 -5.00 4.82 10.71
N PHE A 65 -3.86 4.31 11.14
CA PHE A 65 -3.04 5.01 12.13
C PHE A 65 -2.62 6.39 11.63
N MET A 66 -2.09 6.47 10.42
CA MET A 66 -1.73 7.73 9.77
C MET A 66 -2.93 8.67 9.65
N GLY A 67 -4.10 8.15 9.26
CA GLY A 67 -5.33 8.94 9.18
C GLY A 67 -5.73 9.56 10.52
N ARG A 68 -5.62 8.82 11.62
CA ARG A 68 -5.87 9.35 12.98
C ARG A 68 -4.87 10.44 13.36
N MET A 69 -3.59 10.27 13.01
CA MET A 69 -2.54 11.24 13.27
C MET A 69 -2.77 12.58 12.55
N CYS A 70 -3.23 12.52 11.30
CA CYS A 70 -3.42 13.68 10.43
C CYS A 70 -4.84 14.28 10.50
N GLY A 71 -5.79 13.61 11.13
CA GLY A 71 -7.21 13.95 11.02
C GLY A 71 -7.77 13.73 9.61
N SER A 72 -7.19 12.80 8.84
CA SER A 72 -7.59 12.48 7.47
C SER A 72 -8.54 11.28 7.45
N ARG A 73 -9.48 11.29 6.50
CA ARG A 73 -10.27 10.09 6.21
C ARG A 73 -9.45 9.13 5.36
N VAL A 74 -9.30 7.91 5.83
CA VAL A 74 -8.60 6.86 5.09
C VAL A 74 -9.58 5.80 4.62
N TYR A 75 -9.52 5.48 3.32
CA TYR A 75 -10.17 4.32 2.72
C TYR A 75 -9.13 3.20 2.63
N ASN A 76 -9.34 2.13 3.37
CA ASN A 76 -8.51 0.93 3.21
C ASN A 76 -9.14 0.04 2.13
N MET A 77 -8.47 -0.05 0.99
CA MET A 77 -8.86 -0.83 -0.18
C MET A 77 -7.91 -2.01 -0.39
N SER A 78 -7.44 -2.57 0.72
CA SER A 78 -6.43 -3.64 0.74
C SER A 78 -7.06 -4.95 1.19
N ARG A 79 -6.39 -6.05 0.95
CA ARG A 79 -6.75 -7.40 1.42
C ARG A 79 -5.50 -8.26 1.53
N GLY A 80 -5.45 -9.15 2.50
CA GLY A 80 -4.42 -10.17 2.60
C GLY A 80 -4.22 -10.94 1.31
N GLY A 81 -2.97 -11.17 0.89
CA GLY A 81 -2.63 -11.88 -0.34
C GLY A 81 -2.91 -11.15 -1.65
N MET A 82 -3.35 -9.90 -1.64
CA MET A 82 -3.75 -9.15 -2.84
C MET A 82 -2.59 -8.99 -3.84
N THR A 83 -2.92 -9.19 -5.10
CA THR A 83 -2.07 -8.86 -6.25
C THR A 83 -2.66 -7.70 -7.05
N ALA A 84 -1.83 -7.00 -7.83
CA ALA A 84 -2.30 -5.95 -8.74
C ALA A 84 -3.27 -6.52 -9.79
N LYS A 85 -2.99 -7.74 -10.26
CA LYS A 85 -3.85 -8.47 -11.19
C LYS A 85 -5.24 -8.71 -10.61
N GLU A 86 -5.34 -9.36 -9.45
CA GLU A 86 -6.63 -9.65 -8.80
C GLU A 86 -7.39 -8.38 -8.45
N TYR A 87 -6.67 -7.33 -8.08
CA TYR A 87 -7.26 -6.02 -7.83
C TYR A 87 -8.00 -5.49 -9.06
N CYS A 88 -7.37 -5.53 -10.23
CA CYS A 88 -7.95 -5.07 -11.50
C CYS A 88 -9.04 -5.99 -12.04
N GLU A 89 -8.85 -7.32 -11.97
CA GLU A 89 -9.70 -8.30 -12.62
C GLU A 89 -10.99 -8.63 -11.84
N GLY A 90 -11.15 -8.16 -10.60
CA GLY A 90 -12.37 -8.48 -9.87
C GLY A 90 -12.54 -7.82 -8.51
N PHE A 91 -11.48 -7.73 -7.70
CA PHE A 91 -11.62 -7.29 -6.32
C PHE A 91 -12.12 -5.84 -6.19
N ALA A 92 -11.58 -4.93 -6.97
CA ALA A 92 -11.99 -3.53 -6.92
C ALA A 92 -13.42 -3.32 -7.42
N ASP A 93 -13.84 -4.08 -8.43
CA ASP A 93 -15.23 -4.05 -8.93
C ASP A 93 -16.21 -4.63 -7.91
N ALA A 94 -15.90 -5.78 -7.33
CA ALA A 94 -16.74 -6.45 -6.33
C ALA A 94 -16.98 -5.58 -5.08
N ASN A 95 -15.99 -4.74 -4.72
CA ASN A 95 -16.09 -3.81 -3.59
C ASN A 95 -16.55 -2.39 -4.00
N GLY A 96 -16.72 -2.16 -5.29
CA GLY A 96 -17.13 -0.87 -5.84
C GLY A 96 -16.08 0.24 -5.67
N TYR A 97 -14.79 -0.10 -5.58
CA TYR A 97 -13.71 0.85 -5.33
C TYR A 97 -13.46 1.81 -6.49
N TRP A 98 -13.93 1.46 -7.69
CA TRP A 98 -13.94 2.38 -8.84
C TRP A 98 -15.05 3.44 -8.80
N ASN A 99 -15.89 3.42 -7.76
CA ASN A 99 -16.95 4.42 -7.65
C ASN A 99 -16.39 5.77 -7.17
N PRO A 100 -16.79 6.91 -7.76
CA PRO A 100 -16.36 8.25 -7.34
C PRO A 100 -16.61 8.59 -5.86
N LYS A 101 -17.49 7.87 -5.16
CA LYS A 101 -17.68 8.03 -3.71
C LYS A 101 -16.41 7.75 -2.90
N TYR A 102 -15.49 6.98 -3.46
CA TYR A 102 -14.19 6.66 -2.88
C TYR A 102 -13.04 7.49 -3.45
N ALA A 103 -13.36 8.56 -4.22
CA ALA A 103 -12.33 9.44 -4.72
C ALA A 103 -11.48 10.02 -3.58
N ALA A 104 -10.16 9.89 -3.71
CA ALA A 104 -9.21 10.36 -2.71
C ALA A 104 -8.25 11.40 -3.30
N GLN A 105 -7.80 12.33 -2.47
CA GLN A 105 -6.77 13.30 -2.86
C GLN A 105 -5.40 12.64 -3.01
N CYS A 106 -5.19 11.56 -2.28
CA CYS A 106 -3.96 10.78 -2.28
C CYS A 106 -4.28 9.30 -2.34
N TYR A 107 -3.60 8.58 -3.22
CA TYR A 107 -3.58 7.12 -3.26
C TYR A 107 -2.18 6.62 -2.91
N ILE A 108 -2.11 5.70 -1.96
CA ILE A 108 -0.86 5.02 -1.60
C ILE A 108 -1.01 3.58 -2.08
N ILE A 109 -0.18 3.18 -3.04
CA ILE A 109 -0.24 1.86 -3.65
C ILE A 109 0.94 1.04 -3.15
N ALA A 110 0.64 -0.05 -2.44
CA ALA A 110 1.59 -0.97 -1.82
C ALA A 110 1.25 -2.40 -2.25
N LEU A 111 1.44 -2.69 -3.54
CA LEU A 111 1.25 -3.99 -4.17
C LEU A 111 2.55 -4.45 -4.83
N GLY A 112 2.69 -5.73 -5.08
CA GLY A 112 3.78 -6.31 -5.86
C GLY A 112 4.45 -7.51 -5.20
N VAL A 113 4.50 -7.58 -3.88
CA VAL A 113 5.12 -8.71 -3.17
C VAL A 113 4.44 -10.02 -3.55
N ASN A 114 3.10 -10.06 -3.50
CA ASN A 114 2.35 -11.26 -3.87
C ASN A 114 2.39 -11.53 -5.38
N ASP A 115 2.44 -10.49 -6.20
CA ASP A 115 2.58 -10.63 -7.65
C ASP A 115 3.90 -11.31 -8.01
N LEU A 116 5.02 -10.73 -7.58
CA LEU A 116 6.34 -11.10 -8.06
C LEU A 116 6.95 -12.25 -7.26
N LEU A 117 6.85 -12.23 -5.93
CA LEU A 117 7.43 -13.26 -5.08
C LEU A 117 6.45 -14.42 -4.82
N GLY A 118 5.18 -14.12 -4.61
CA GLY A 118 4.14 -15.12 -4.35
C GLY A 118 3.73 -15.88 -5.60
N GLN A 119 3.16 -15.18 -6.58
CA GLN A 119 2.63 -15.77 -7.82
C GLN A 119 3.65 -15.86 -8.96
N LYS A 120 4.86 -15.30 -8.77
CA LYS A 120 5.92 -15.26 -9.78
C LYS A 120 5.45 -14.68 -11.12
N GLN A 121 4.57 -13.68 -11.03
CA GLN A 121 4.10 -12.95 -12.20
C GLN A 121 5.28 -12.24 -12.87
N GLU A 122 5.29 -12.16 -14.18
CA GLU A 122 6.29 -11.40 -14.93
C GLU A 122 6.22 -9.92 -14.55
N LEU A 123 7.37 -9.31 -14.24
CA LEU A 123 7.46 -7.89 -13.91
C LEU A 123 6.98 -7.01 -15.07
N GLY A 124 7.35 -7.40 -16.29
CA GLY A 124 7.09 -6.61 -17.50
C GLY A 124 8.14 -5.54 -17.76
N SER A 125 7.93 -4.82 -18.85
CA SER A 125 8.78 -3.74 -19.33
C SER A 125 8.03 -2.39 -19.31
N PRO A 126 8.70 -1.26 -19.47
CA PRO A 126 8.04 0.04 -19.63
C PRO A 126 7.02 0.10 -20.77
N ASP A 127 7.23 -0.68 -21.83
CA ASP A 127 6.33 -0.74 -22.99
C ASP A 127 5.00 -1.42 -22.64
N ASP A 128 5.01 -2.33 -21.67
CA ASP A 128 3.80 -3.05 -21.22
C ASP A 128 2.82 -2.14 -20.49
N ILE A 129 3.28 -1.01 -19.95
CA ILE A 129 2.45 -0.04 -19.23
C ILE A 129 1.30 0.48 -20.10
N THR A 130 1.55 0.66 -21.39
CA THR A 130 0.58 1.21 -22.36
C THR A 130 -0.02 0.17 -23.31
N ALA A 131 0.41 -1.07 -23.22
CA ALA A 131 -0.06 -2.14 -24.10
C ALA A 131 -1.42 -2.70 -23.62
N GLU A 132 -2.40 -2.82 -24.54
CA GLU A 132 -3.77 -3.19 -24.17
C GLU A 132 -3.96 -4.65 -23.73
N ASP A 133 -3.07 -5.54 -24.12
CA ASP A 133 -3.20 -7.01 -23.98
C ASP A 133 -2.09 -7.67 -23.16
N LYS A 134 -1.29 -6.89 -22.48
CA LYS A 134 -0.25 -7.42 -21.58
C LYS A 134 -0.82 -7.80 -20.22
N LYS A 135 -0.27 -8.88 -19.66
CA LYS A 135 -0.68 -9.41 -18.34
C LYS A 135 0.49 -9.44 -17.37
N THR A 136 1.32 -8.40 -17.42
CA THR A 136 2.48 -8.24 -16.53
C THR A 136 2.10 -7.42 -15.30
N PHE A 137 2.91 -7.49 -14.25
CA PHE A 137 2.72 -6.66 -13.06
C PHE A 137 2.71 -5.17 -13.41
N ALA A 138 3.66 -4.72 -14.24
CA ALA A 138 3.76 -3.32 -14.65
C ALA A 138 2.47 -2.81 -15.32
N HIS A 139 1.85 -3.64 -16.17
CA HIS A 139 0.58 -3.33 -16.82
C HIS A 139 -0.55 -3.14 -15.80
N TYR A 140 -0.80 -4.13 -14.93
CA TYR A 140 -1.88 -4.04 -13.93
C TYR A 140 -1.66 -2.90 -12.93
N TYR A 141 -0.41 -2.68 -12.53
CA TYR A 141 -0.08 -1.58 -11.63
C TYR A 141 -0.38 -0.20 -12.25
N ALA A 142 -0.04 -0.04 -13.53
CA ALA A 142 -0.36 1.16 -14.30
C ALA A 142 -1.88 1.32 -14.48
N GLU A 143 -2.60 0.25 -14.76
CA GLU A 143 -4.06 0.25 -14.89
C GLU A 143 -4.75 0.77 -13.62
N ILE A 144 -4.29 0.37 -12.43
CA ILE A 144 -4.80 0.88 -11.16
C ILE A 144 -4.63 2.40 -11.09
N ILE A 145 -3.44 2.89 -11.41
CA ILE A 145 -3.13 4.34 -11.40
C ILE A 145 -4.03 5.09 -12.37
N GLU A 146 -4.16 4.60 -13.59
CA GLU A 146 -4.98 5.24 -14.62
C GLU A 146 -6.46 5.29 -14.24
N LYS A 147 -7.02 4.19 -13.72
CA LYS A 147 -8.41 4.15 -13.28
C LYS A 147 -8.67 5.18 -12.18
N TYR A 148 -7.81 5.27 -11.18
CA TYR A 148 -7.95 6.28 -10.13
C TYR A 148 -7.69 7.71 -10.63
N LYS A 149 -6.80 7.90 -11.60
CA LYS A 149 -6.61 9.19 -12.27
C LYS A 149 -7.85 9.65 -13.03
N LYS A 150 -8.58 8.72 -13.65
CA LYS A 150 -9.86 9.04 -14.31
C LYS A 150 -10.93 9.46 -13.30
N ILE A 151 -10.96 8.83 -12.13
CA ILE A 151 -11.91 9.16 -11.05
C ILE A 151 -11.56 10.50 -10.38
N GLN A 152 -10.28 10.73 -10.09
CA GLN A 152 -9.78 11.96 -9.46
C GLN A 152 -8.51 12.46 -10.17
N PRO A 153 -8.66 13.28 -11.21
CA PRO A 153 -7.51 13.72 -12.03
C PRO A 153 -6.43 14.49 -11.27
N ARG A 154 -6.80 15.16 -10.17
CA ARG A 154 -5.86 15.93 -9.33
C ARG A 154 -5.21 15.12 -8.21
N SER A 155 -5.55 13.84 -8.07
CA SER A 155 -4.97 12.99 -7.04
C SER A 155 -3.46 12.86 -7.17
N LYS A 156 -2.82 12.67 -6.03
CA LYS A 156 -1.40 12.33 -5.92
C LYS A 156 -1.26 10.85 -5.65
N PHE A 157 -0.17 10.27 -6.11
CA PHE A 157 0.15 8.86 -5.92
C PHE A 157 1.48 8.72 -5.20
N PHE A 158 1.49 7.90 -4.16
CA PHE A 158 2.69 7.39 -3.52
C PHE A 158 2.78 5.91 -3.86
N LEU A 159 3.84 5.53 -4.55
CA LEU A 159 4.10 4.16 -4.92
C LEU A 159 5.14 3.62 -3.95
N MET A 160 4.75 2.62 -3.17
CA MET A 160 5.66 1.99 -2.23
C MET A 160 6.51 0.97 -2.98
N ALA A 161 7.83 1.15 -2.90
CA ALA A 161 8.76 0.17 -3.43
C ALA A 161 8.70 -1.12 -2.60
N MET A 162 8.79 -2.26 -3.27
CA MET A 162 8.94 -3.53 -2.57
C MET A 162 10.30 -3.60 -1.87
N PRO A 163 10.39 -4.26 -0.70
CA PRO A 163 11.67 -4.56 -0.12
C PRO A 163 12.47 -5.43 -1.10
N SER A 164 13.70 -5.04 -1.39
CA SER A 164 14.64 -5.91 -2.10
C SER A 164 15.09 -7.02 -1.16
N GLU A 165 15.24 -8.25 -1.66
CA GLU A 165 16.06 -9.23 -0.96
C GLU A 165 17.47 -8.64 -0.85
N GLY A 166 17.96 -8.45 0.39
CA GLY A 166 19.36 -8.07 0.58
C GLY A 166 20.25 -9.09 -0.12
N GLU A 167 21.28 -8.62 -0.80
CA GLU A 167 22.33 -9.50 -1.30
C GLU A 167 22.78 -10.36 -0.10
N LYS A 168 22.62 -11.66 -0.23
CA LYS A 168 23.27 -12.59 0.68
C LYS A 168 24.75 -12.47 0.35
N ASP A 169 25.45 -11.69 1.17
CA ASP A 169 26.90 -11.68 1.17
C ASP A 169 27.35 -13.14 1.33
N GLY A 170 27.93 -13.69 0.25
CA GLY A 170 28.46 -15.04 0.17
C GLY A 170 29.79 -15.16 0.93
#